data_419334539b45df1368d5c913a3c4e731
#
_entry.id   419334539b45df1368d5c913a3c4e731
#
_cell.length_a   1.000
_cell.length_b   1.000
_cell.length_c   1.000
_cell.angle_alpha   90.00
_cell.angle_beta   90.00
_cell.angle_gamma   90.00
#
_symmetry.space_group_name_H-M   'P 1'
#
loop_
_entity.id
_entity.type
_entity.pdbx_description
1 polymer ?
#
loop_
_entity_poly.entity_id
_entity_poly.type
_entity_poly.pdbx_seq_one_letter_code
_entity_poly.pdbx_strand_id
1 'polypeptide(L)'
;MVITVDTLSKHYKTYKKEPGFMGSLKSLVSRKYETVKAVDKISFSIEEGELIGFIGPNGAGKTTTLKCLSGLLYPTSGKVEVLGFTPFDRKPQYLKQIALVMGQKNQLWWDLPAEETFLLNKEIYEIPDEEYKNTVGQLVELLDVKEKLGVQVRKLSLGERMKMELIAALIHTPKVLFLDEPTIGLDVVMQKQLRDFVRNYNELQRSTILLTSHYMEDVRQLAKRVIVIDHGTILYDGKLDNLVKKFASHKLLSVVLDEMVPKEKLEEVGVVVSYEYPKVVIKVKRKDSNDAASLLLKKFPVDDLNIEEPDIEDVIRDVFSTKNG
;
A
#
# COMPACT_ATOMS: atom_id res chain seq x y z
N MET A 1 8.56 -17.13 10.99
CA MET A 1 8.13 -15.71 10.94
C MET A 1 9.35 -14.82 10.80
N VAL A 2 9.31 -13.90 9.86
CA VAL A 2 10.39 -12.93 9.61
C VAL A 2 10.11 -11.61 10.30
N ILE A 3 8.83 -11.20 10.37
CA ILE A 3 8.40 -10.02 11.11
C ILE A 3 7.38 -10.44 12.16
N THR A 4 7.58 -9.98 13.39
CA THR A 4 6.62 -10.16 14.50
C THR A 4 6.41 -8.82 15.18
N VAL A 5 5.15 -8.42 15.27
CA VAL A 5 4.70 -7.20 15.94
C VAL A 5 3.71 -7.58 17.02
N ASP A 6 4.00 -7.19 18.25
CA ASP A 6 3.13 -7.45 19.40
C ASP A 6 2.81 -6.15 20.12
N THR A 7 1.53 -5.78 20.11
CA THR A 7 0.95 -4.60 20.79
C THR A 7 1.69 -3.28 20.53
N LEU A 8 2.24 -3.14 19.30
CA LEU A 8 2.98 -1.95 18.89
C LEU A 8 2.12 -0.70 18.99
N SER A 9 2.63 0.30 19.71
CA SER A 9 2.02 1.62 19.80
C SER A 9 3.04 2.71 19.49
N LYS A 10 2.60 3.72 18.72
CA LYS A 10 3.35 4.96 18.52
C LYS A 10 2.45 6.16 18.70
N HIS A 11 2.71 6.91 19.75
CA HIS A 11 1.97 8.11 20.10
C HIS A 11 2.87 9.33 19.94
N TYR A 12 2.31 10.42 19.43
CA TYR A 12 2.98 11.71 19.33
C TYR A 12 2.32 12.71 20.26
N LYS A 13 3.12 13.47 21.00
CA LYS A 13 2.63 14.62 21.74
C LYS A 13 2.69 15.83 20.81
N THR A 14 1.56 16.34 20.39
CA THR A 14 1.42 17.53 19.57
C THR A 14 0.97 18.69 20.42
N TYR A 15 1.49 19.86 20.10
CA TYR A 15 1.11 21.10 20.77
C TYR A 15 -0.04 21.76 19.99
N LYS A 16 -1.19 21.99 20.66
CA LYS A 16 -2.33 22.70 20.07
C LYS A 16 -2.16 24.20 20.29
N LYS A 17 -1.80 24.91 19.23
CA LYS A 17 -1.66 26.37 19.26
C LYS A 17 -3.05 27.00 19.16
N GLU A 18 -3.47 27.76 20.17
CA GLU A 18 -4.68 28.58 20.06
C GLU A 18 -4.44 29.72 19.07
N PRO A 19 -5.36 29.97 18.11
CA PRO A 19 -5.19 31.04 17.13
C PRO A 19 -5.22 32.43 17.77
N GLY A 20 -4.47 33.37 17.22
CA GLY A 20 -4.42 34.77 17.63
C GLY A 20 -3.25 35.13 18.55
N PHE A 21 -3.00 36.47 18.67
CA PHE A 21 -1.89 37.01 19.43
C PHE A 21 -1.92 36.66 20.94
N MET A 22 -3.13 36.74 21.55
CA MET A 22 -3.38 36.34 22.92
C MET A 22 -3.13 34.83 23.16
N GLY A 23 -3.52 33.96 22.18
CA GLY A 23 -3.25 32.53 22.21
C GLY A 23 -1.74 32.24 22.18
N SER A 24 -0.97 33.01 21.41
CA SER A 24 0.48 32.88 21.34
C SER A 24 1.16 33.26 22.65
N LEU A 25 0.72 34.34 23.34
CA LEU A 25 1.23 34.76 24.64
C LEU A 25 0.92 33.72 25.74
N LYS A 26 -0.31 33.22 25.77
CA LYS A 26 -0.77 32.19 26.73
C LYS A 26 0.01 30.88 26.54
N SER A 27 0.39 30.57 25.30
CA SER A 27 1.17 29.39 24.95
C SER A 27 2.60 29.37 25.46
N LEU A 28 3.16 30.53 25.80
CA LEU A 28 4.48 30.64 26.43
C LEU A 28 4.48 30.20 27.90
N VAL A 29 3.33 30.36 28.57
CA VAL A 29 3.19 30.06 30.01
C VAL A 29 2.50 28.68 30.24
N SER A 30 1.54 28.29 29.38
CA SER A 30 0.80 27.02 29.52
C SER A 30 0.58 26.36 28.16
N ARG A 31 1.31 25.30 27.93
CA ARG A 31 1.20 24.48 26.69
C ARG A 31 0.22 23.34 26.89
N LYS A 32 -0.89 23.34 26.14
CA LYS A 32 -1.78 22.18 26.08
C LYS A 32 -1.24 21.19 25.06
N TYR A 33 -0.95 19.98 25.54
CA TYR A 33 -0.51 18.88 24.68
C TYR A 33 -1.70 17.97 24.39
N GLU A 34 -1.82 17.58 23.14
CA GLU A 34 -2.73 16.53 22.67
C GLU A 34 -1.90 15.32 22.25
N THR A 35 -2.36 14.13 22.62
CA THR A 35 -1.70 12.89 22.23
C THR A 35 -2.39 12.34 20.99
N VAL A 36 -1.64 12.30 19.88
CA VAL A 36 -2.08 11.66 18.64
C VAL A 36 -1.58 10.23 18.64
N LYS A 37 -2.49 9.26 18.62
CA LYS A 37 -2.20 7.84 18.54
C LYS A 37 -2.04 7.45 17.08
N ALA A 38 -0.86 7.58 16.53
CA ALA A 38 -0.60 7.25 15.13
C ALA A 38 -0.65 5.72 14.88
N VAL A 39 -0.25 4.94 15.87
CA VAL A 39 -0.40 3.48 15.92
C VAL A 39 -0.80 3.13 17.36
N ASP A 40 -1.82 2.30 17.55
CA ASP A 40 -2.38 1.95 18.85
C ASP A 40 -2.59 0.44 18.99
N LYS A 41 -1.65 -0.23 19.64
CA LYS A 41 -1.69 -1.66 20.02
C LYS A 41 -1.92 -2.63 18.86
N ILE A 42 -1.25 -2.42 17.72
CA ILE A 42 -1.34 -3.35 16.60
C ILE A 42 -0.47 -4.59 16.82
N SER A 43 -0.98 -5.74 16.38
CA SER A 43 -0.25 -7.02 16.42
C SER A 43 -0.47 -7.78 15.11
N PHE A 44 0.61 -8.24 14.50
CA PHE A 44 0.60 -9.08 13.29
C PHE A 44 1.94 -9.79 13.11
N SER A 45 1.98 -10.76 12.24
CA SER A 45 3.22 -11.46 11.86
C SER A 45 3.27 -11.69 10.36
N ILE A 46 4.48 -11.79 9.81
CA ILE A 46 4.74 -12.00 8.38
C ILE A 46 5.74 -13.15 8.25
N GLU A 47 5.44 -14.08 7.34
CA GLU A 47 6.31 -15.19 7.02
C GLU A 47 7.37 -14.79 5.99
N GLU A 48 8.41 -15.60 5.87
CA GLU A 48 9.48 -15.40 4.89
C GLU A 48 8.95 -15.50 3.45
N GLY A 49 9.36 -14.57 2.60
CA GLY A 49 8.96 -14.52 1.19
C GLY A 49 7.53 -14.02 0.93
N GLU A 50 6.74 -13.69 1.98
CA GLU A 50 5.42 -13.11 1.76
C GLU A 50 5.52 -11.69 1.17
N LEU A 51 4.64 -11.39 0.20
CA LEU A 51 4.34 -10.04 -0.25
C LEU A 51 2.97 -9.64 0.28
N ILE A 52 2.96 -8.65 1.19
CA ILE A 52 1.76 -8.21 1.91
C ILE A 52 1.43 -6.76 1.58
N GLY A 53 0.15 -6.50 1.31
CA GLY A 53 -0.40 -5.17 1.21
C GLY A 53 -0.76 -4.62 2.60
N PHE A 54 -0.18 -3.48 3.00
CA PHE A 54 -0.51 -2.78 4.24
C PHE A 54 -1.30 -1.52 3.87
N ILE A 55 -2.62 -1.59 3.94
CA ILE A 55 -3.53 -0.63 3.33
C ILE A 55 -4.35 0.15 4.35
N GLY A 56 -4.69 1.38 4.01
CA GLY A 56 -5.48 2.27 4.87
C GLY A 56 -5.49 3.69 4.34
N PRO A 57 -6.37 4.56 4.82
CA PRO A 57 -6.42 5.96 4.42
C PRO A 57 -5.17 6.74 4.83
N ASN A 58 -5.06 7.96 4.34
CA ASN A 58 -3.98 8.85 4.77
C ASN A 58 -4.12 9.14 6.26
N GLY A 59 -2.99 9.06 6.99
CA GLY A 59 -2.98 9.20 8.44
C GLY A 59 -3.35 7.94 9.24
N ALA A 60 -3.68 6.81 8.59
CA ALA A 60 -4.03 5.57 9.29
C ALA A 60 -2.89 4.92 10.09
N GLY A 61 -1.64 5.34 9.89
CA GLY A 61 -0.49 4.81 10.61
C GLY A 61 0.48 3.96 9.76
N LYS A 62 0.23 3.80 8.45
CA LYS A 62 1.04 2.97 7.53
C LYS A 62 2.54 3.30 7.60
N THR A 63 2.91 4.50 7.17
CA THR A 63 4.30 4.99 7.18
C THR A 63 4.92 4.96 8.58
N THR A 64 4.13 5.25 9.62
CA THR A 64 4.60 5.18 11.02
C THR A 64 4.98 3.76 11.40
N THR A 65 4.17 2.79 11.01
CA THR A 65 4.45 1.37 11.24
C THR A 65 5.72 0.94 10.49
N LEU A 66 5.85 1.24 9.19
CA LEU A 66 7.06 0.91 8.42
C LEU A 66 8.33 1.52 9.06
N LYS A 67 8.25 2.76 9.53
CA LYS A 67 9.39 3.41 10.22
C LYS A 67 9.73 2.74 11.54
N CYS A 68 8.76 2.19 12.26
CA CYS A 68 9.05 1.39 13.46
C CYS A 68 9.73 0.06 13.08
N LEU A 69 9.25 -0.61 12.02
CA LEU A 69 9.83 -1.86 11.52
C LEU A 69 11.23 -1.67 10.97
N SER A 70 11.52 -0.56 10.31
CA SER A 70 12.86 -0.26 9.75
C SER A 70 13.87 0.31 10.77
N GLY A 71 13.45 0.54 12.02
CA GLY A 71 14.31 1.13 13.05
C GLY A 71 14.54 2.64 12.90
N LEU A 72 13.78 3.32 12.03
CA LEU A 72 13.83 4.78 11.89
C LEU A 72 13.04 5.50 12.97
N LEU A 73 12.10 4.81 13.61
CA LEU A 73 11.23 5.39 14.61
C LEU A 73 11.12 4.47 15.83
N TYR A 74 11.35 5.05 17.02
CA TYR A 74 11.23 4.33 18.27
C TYR A 74 9.75 4.14 18.65
N PRO A 75 9.27 2.93 18.97
CA PRO A 75 7.91 2.71 19.48
C PRO A 75 7.67 3.44 20.81
N THR A 76 6.42 3.77 21.10
CA THR A 76 6.04 4.24 22.44
C THR A 76 5.91 3.06 23.41
N SER A 77 5.39 1.93 22.91
CA SER A 77 5.28 0.66 23.65
C SER A 77 5.07 -0.50 22.67
N GLY A 78 5.10 -1.74 23.20
CA GLY A 78 4.98 -2.96 22.44
C GLY A 78 6.34 -3.52 22.00
N LYS A 79 6.32 -4.68 21.34
CA LYS A 79 7.51 -5.37 20.85
C LYS A 79 7.48 -5.47 19.34
N VAL A 80 8.65 -5.29 18.74
CA VAL A 80 8.85 -5.45 17.28
C VAL A 80 10.11 -6.27 17.08
N GLU A 81 9.99 -7.31 16.30
CA GLU A 81 11.11 -8.16 15.90
C GLU A 81 11.08 -8.32 14.37
N VAL A 82 12.20 -8.11 13.71
CA VAL A 82 12.40 -8.31 12.28
C VAL A 82 13.69 -9.09 12.09
N LEU A 83 13.63 -10.24 11.41
CA LEU A 83 14.79 -11.13 11.21
C LEU A 83 15.49 -11.54 12.52
N GLY A 84 14.75 -11.65 13.65
CA GLY A 84 15.32 -11.93 14.95
C GLY A 84 15.99 -10.73 15.65
N PHE A 85 15.90 -9.54 15.08
CA PHE A 85 16.45 -8.30 15.64
C PHE A 85 15.36 -7.38 16.15
N THR A 86 15.68 -6.59 17.16
CA THR A 86 14.91 -5.41 17.56
C THR A 86 15.32 -4.25 16.66
N PRO A 87 14.43 -3.74 15.77
CA PRO A 87 14.81 -2.78 14.71
C PRO A 87 15.49 -1.50 15.20
N PHE A 88 15.03 -0.95 16.32
CA PHE A 88 15.54 0.32 16.85
C PHE A 88 16.91 0.20 17.56
N ASP A 89 17.43 -1.02 17.79
CA ASP A 89 18.83 -1.22 18.18
C ASP A 89 19.79 -0.88 17.04
N ARG A 90 19.29 -0.85 15.79
CA ARG A 90 20.00 -0.46 14.58
C ARG A 90 21.34 -1.18 14.41
N LYS A 91 21.36 -2.47 14.76
CA LYS A 91 22.56 -3.29 14.59
C LYS A 91 22.96 -3.35 13.11
N PRO A 92 24.25 -3.23 12.76
CA PRO A 92 24.70 -3.31 11.37
C PRO A 92 24.22 -4.57 10.64
N GLN A 93 24.21 -5.71 11.32
CA GLN A 93 23.73 -7.00 10.79
C GLN A 93 22.23 -6.93 10.42
N TYR A 94 21.44 -6.15 11.12
CA TYR A 94 20.04 -5.92 10.78
C TYR A 94 19.90 -4.98 9.58
N LEU A 95 20.59 -3.84 9.62
CA LEU A 95 20.49 -2.83 8.58
C LEU A 95 20.95 -3.34 7.21
N LYS A 96 21.93 -4.25 7.16
CA LYS A 96 22.40 -4.92 5.95
C LYS A 96 21.39 -5.91 5.34
N GLN A 97 20.32 -6.24 6.05
CA GLN A 97 19.32 -7.22 5.58
C GLN A 97 17.95 -6.59 5.25
N ILE A 98 17.82 -5.29 5.41
CA ILE A 98 16.56 -4.59 5.14
C ILE A 98 16.77 -3.43 4.15
N ALA A 99 15.69 -3.09 3.44
CA ALA A 99 15.62 -1.84 2.69
C ALA A 99 14.28 -1.15 2.93
N LEU A 100 14.27 0.18 2.87
CA LEU A 100 13.07 1.00 2.92
C LEU A 100 13.09 1.99 1.77
N VAL A 101 12.10 1.92 0.89
CA VAL A 101 11.87 2.88 -0.20
C VAL A 101 10.60 3.68 0.10
N MET A 102 10.70 5.01 0.03
CA MET A 102 9.58 5.91 0.29
C MET A 102 9.29 6.72 -0.98
N GLY A 103 8.16 6.48 -1.64
CA GLY A 103 7.79 7.10 -2.91
C GLY A 103 7.76 8.63 -2.92
N GLN A 104 7.52 9.24 -1.75
CA GLN A 104 7.48 10.69 -1.58
C GLN A 104 8.82 11.31 -1.13
N LYS A 105 9.85 10.50 -0.91
CA LYS A 105 11.15 10.97 -0.42
C LYS A 105 12.26 10.54 -1.35
N ASN A 106 13.08 11.50 -1.75
CA ASN A 106 14.27 11.24 -2.52
C ASN A 106 15.40 10.79 -1.59
N GLN A 107 16.02 9.65 -1.89
CA GLN A 107 17.18 9.10 -1.17
C GLN A 107 18.48 9.25 -1.99
N LEU A 108 18.34 9.49 -3.30
CA LEU A 108 19.46 9.73 -4.20
C LEU A 108 19.95 11.18 -4.09
N TRP A 109 21.22 11.39 -4.35
CA TRP A 109 21.80 12.74 -4.39
C TRP A 109 21.37 13.49 -5.65
N TRP A 110 20.65 14.60 -5.44
CA TRP A 110 19.93 15.36 -6.44
C TRP A 110 20.78 15.83 -7.62
N ASP A 111 22.01 16.29 -7.33
CA ASP A 111 22.92 16.88 -8.31
C ASP A 111 23.89 15.87 -8.95
N LEU A 112 23.91 14.63 -8.49
CA LEU A 112 24.76 13.57 -9.00
C LEU A 112 23.97 12.56 -9.83
N PRO A 113 24.64 11.81 -10.73
CA PRO A 113 24.11 10.61 -11.32
C PRO A 113 23.77 9.56 -10.26
N ALA A 114 22.75 8.73 -10.53
CA ALA A 114 22.33 7.70 -9.58
C ALA A 114 23.45 6.66 -9.32
N GLU A 115 24.29 6.38 -10.31
CA GLU A 115 25.42 5.44 -10.19
C GLU A 115 26.41 5.83 -9.09
N GLU A 116 26.57 7.12 -8.80
CA GLU A 116 27.42 7.59 -7.68
C GLU A 116 26.84 7.15 -6.32
N THR A 117 25.51 7.18 -6.18
CA THR A 117 24.86 6.65 -4.99
C THR A 117 24.99 5.13 -4.92
N PHE A 118 24.94 4.43 -6.05
CA PHE A 118 25.13 2.98 -6.10
C PHE A 118 26.54 2.58 -5.63
N LEU A 119 27.57 3.30 -6.09
CA LEU A 119 28.95 3.08 -5.64
C LEU A 119 29.12 3.36 -4.15
N LEU A 120 28.50 4.44 -3.64
CA LEU A 120 28.50 4.71 -2.21
C LEU A 120 27.84 3.59 -1.41
N ASN A 121 26.67 3.11 -1.86
CA ASN A 121 25.97 2.02 -1.20
C ASN A 121 26.80 0.72 -1.24
N LYS A 122 27.50 0.44 -2.33
CA LYS A 122 28.43 -0.69 -2.42
C LYS A 122 29.45 -0.66 -1.26
N GLU A 123 30.08 0.51 -1.04
CA GLU A 123 31.06 0.66 0.03
C GLU A 123 30.41 0.58 1.43
N ILE A 124 29.26 1.23 1.64
CA ILE A 124 28.53 1.21 2.93
C ILE A 124 28.11 -0.22 3.32
N TYR A 125 27.62 -0.99 2.34
CA TYR A 125 27.17 -2.37 2.58
C TYR A 125 28.30 -3.40 2.45
N GLU A 126 29.54 -2.96 2.10
CA GLU A 126 30.73 -3.80 1.93
C GLU A 126 30.50 -4.93 0.90
N ILE A 127 29.91 -4.56 -0.28
CA ILE A 127 29.56 -5.51 -1.33
C ILE A 127 30.79 -5.76 -2.22
N PRO A 128 31.18 -7.03 -2.46
CA PRO A 128 32.27 -7.36 -3.38
C PRO A 128 32.03 -6.86 -4.80
N ASP A 129 33.09 -6.48 -5.52
CA ASP A 129 33.00 -5.89 -6.87
C ASP A 129 32.23 -6.75 -7.87
N GLU A 130 32.44 -8.05 -7.84
CA GLU A 130 31.77 -8.99 -8.74
C GLU A 130 30.28 -9.11 -8.43
N GLU A 131 29.92 -9.23 -7.16
CA GLU A 131 28.53 -9.28 -6.71
C GLU A 131 27.80 -7.98 -7.04
N TYR A 132 28.43 -6.83 -6.79
CA TYR A 132 27.90 -5.51 -7.15
C TYR A 132 27.60 -5.40 -8.65
N LYS A 133 28.59 -5.74 -9.52
CA LYS A 133 28.41 -5.68 -10.98
C LYS A 133 27.27 -6.57 -11.44
N ASN A 134 27.18 -7.78 -10.92
CA ASN A 134 26.13 -8.73 -11.27
C ASN A 134 24.76 -8.23 -10.84
N THR A 135 24.63 -7.81 -9.57
CA THR A 135 23.34 -7.33 -9.02
C THR A 135 22.86 -6.05 -9.70
N VAL A 136 23.74 -5.05 -9.85
CA VAL A 136 23.37 -3.81 -10.53
C VAL A 136 23.05 -4.07 -12.00
N GLY A 137 23.81 -4.92 -12.68
CA GLY A 137 23.54 -5.29 -14.08
C GLY A 137 22.15 -5.90 -14.26
N GLN A 138 21.77 -6.85 -13.42
CA GLN A 138 20.44 -7.47 -13.43
C GLN A 138 19.32 -6.45 -13.12
N LEU A 139 19.49 -5.60 -12.10
CA LEU A 139 18.49 -4.61 -11.74
C LEU A 139 18.29 -3.54 -12.82
N VAL A 140 19.37 -3.09 -13.43
CA VAL A 140 19.38 -2.13 -14.54
C VAL A 140 18.65 -2.69 -15.77
N GLU A 141 18.87 -3.95 -16.08
CA GLU A 141 18.20 -4.65 -17.19
C GLU A 141 16.69 -4.83 -16.88
N LEU A 142 16.35 -5.33 -15.69
CA LEU A 142 14.95 -5.53 -15.26
C LEU A 142 14.13 -4.24 -15.25
N LEU A 143 14.75 -3.11 -14.91
CA LEU A 143 14.09 -1.81 -14.84
C LEU A 143 14.23 -0.99 -16.12
N ASP A 144 15.00 -1.46 -17.10
CA ASP A 144 15.22 -0.78 -18.37
C ASP A 144 15.69 0.68 -18.19
N VAL A 145 16.86 0.86 -17.53
CA VAL A 145 17.37 2.20 -17.18
C VAL A 145 18.84 2.41 -17.53
N LYS A 146 19.43 1.55 -18.36
CA LYS A 146 20.86 1.57 -18.69
C LYS A 146 21.35 2.93 -19.19
N GLU A 147 20.58 3.58 -20.07
CA GLU A 147 20.93 4.87 -20.65
C GLU A 147 20.81 6.05 -19.68
N LYS A 148 20.23 5.81 -18.52
CA LYS A 148 19.93 6.86 -17.52
C LYS A 148 20.89 6.86 -16.33
N LEU A 149 21.79 5.90 -16.22
CA LEU A 149 22.70 5.74 -15.07
C LEU A 149 23.57 6.98 -14.83
N GLY A 150 24.18 7.52 -15.90
CA GLY A 150 25.03 8.71 -15.84
C GLY A 150 24.27 10.05 -15.87
N VAL A 151 22.92 10.03 -15.84
CA VAL A 151 22.11 11.26 -15.85
C VAL A 151 21.92 11.74 -14.42
N GLN A 152 22.11 13.05 -14.18
CA GLN A 152 21.85 13.67 -12.88
C GLN A 152 20.41 13.42 -12.43
N VAL A 153 20.21 13.01 -11.17
CA VAL A 153 18.90 12.63 -10.61
C VAL A 153 17.85 13.71 -10.83
N ARG A 154 18.21 14.99 -10.71
CA ARG A 154 17.29 16.13 -10.95
C ARG A 154 16.74 16.23 -12.38
N LYS A 155 17.38 15.58 -13.36
CA LYS A 155 16.96 15.59 -14.77
C LYS A 155 16.10 14.37 -15.13
N LEU A 156 15.97 13.40 -14.23
CA LEU A 156 15.15 12.22 -14.41
C LEU A 156 13.67 12.55 -14.20
N SER A 157 12.81 11.91 -14.96
CA SER A 157 11.37 11.89 -14.65
C SER A 157 11.11 11.21 -13.30
N LEU A 158 9.93 11.39 -12.74
CA LEU A 158 9.55 10.78 -11.46
C LEU A 158 9.67 9.24 -11.52
N GLY A 159 9.23 8.63 -12.63
CA GLY A 159 9.32 7.18 -12.83
C GLY A 159 10.74 6.68 -12.97
N GLU A 160 11.57 7.34 -13.80
CA GLU A 160 12.99 7.01 -13.92
C GLU A 160 13.72 7.13 -12.58
N ARG A 161 13.41 8.19 -11.82
CA ARG A 161 13.98 8.38 -10.48
C ARG A 161 13.56 7.26 -9.53
N MET A 162 12.28 6.85 -9.52
CA MET A 162 11.82 5.74 -8.69
C MET A 162 12.52 4.43 -9.03
N LYS A 163 12.77 4.16 -10.32
CA LYS A 163 13.56 3.00 -10.74
C LYS A 163 14.97 3.04 -10.15
N MET A 164 15.64 4.21 -10.18
CA MET A 164 16.97 4.39 -9.56
C MET A 164 16.95 4.24 -8.04
N GLU A 165 15.92 4.77 -7.37
CA GLU A 165 15.71 4.57 -5.92
C GLU A 165 15.61 3.08 -5.55
N LEU A 166 14.88 2.30 -6.37
CA LEU A 166 14.78 0.86 -6.17
C LEU A 166 16.12 0.16 -6.36
N ILE A 167 16.88 0.49 -7.43
CA ILE A 167 18.21 -0.09 -7.62
C ILE A 167 19.07 0.22 -6.38
N ALA A 168 19.15 1.49 -5.98
CA ALA A 168 19.94 1.90 -4.81
C ALA A 168 19.55 1.13 -3.52
N ALA A 169 18.27 0.86 -3.33
CA ALA A 169 17.76 0.13 -2.18
C ALA A 169 17.99 -1.39 -2.26
N LEU A 170 18.19 -1.95 -3.45
CA LEU A 170 18.25 -3.40 -3.68
C LEU A 170 19.67 -3.93 -3.98
N ILE A 171 20.66 -3.07 -4.11
CA ILE A 171 22.05 -3.46 -4.40
C ILE A 171 22.61 -4.49 -3.42
N HIS A 172 22.24 -4.38 -2.15
CA HIS A 172 22.68 -5.29 -1.07
C HIS A 172 21.76 -6.50 -0.85
N THR A 173 20.85 -6.77 -1.80
CA THR A 173 19.93 -7.93 -1.80
C THR A 173 19.22 -8.15 -0.45
N PRO A 174 18.40 -7.19 0.01
CA PRO A 174 17.75 -7.26 1.32
C PRO A 174 16.78 -8.42 1.43
N LYS A 175 16.75 -9.07 2.60
CA LYS A 175 15.76 -10.12 2.92
C LYS A 175 14.37 -9.55 3.18
N VAL A 176 14.30 -8.30 3.67
CA VAL A 176 13.04 -7.60 3.92
C VAL A 176 13.06 -6.26 3.23
N LEU A 177 12.03 -6.01 2.41
CA LEU A 177 11.85 -4.77 1.68
C LEU A 177 10.56 -4.08 2.14
N PHE A 178 10.70 -2.86 2.63
CA PHE A 178 9.58 -1.97 2.96
C PHE A 178 9.38 -0.97 1.83
N LEU A 179 8.20 -0.98 1.22
CA LEU A 179 7.81 -0.07 0.14
C LEU A 179 6.68 0.84 0.62
N ASP A 180 6.98 2.13 0.82
CA ASP A 180 5.99 3.11 1.30
C ASP A 180 5.47 3.94 0.12
N GLU A 181 4.31 3.55 -0.42
CA GLU A 181 3.63 4.20 -1.54
C GLU A 181 4.52 4.38 -2.80
N PRO A 182 5.17 3.32 -3.33
CA PRO A 182 6.18 3.45 -4.37
C PRO A 182 5.63 3.89 -5.73
N THR A 183 4.32 3.76 -5.95
CA THR A 183 3.63 4.08 -7.21
C THR A 183 3.01 5.48 -7.23
N ILE A 184 3.14 6.22 -6.12
CA ILE A 184 2.49 7.54 -5.98
C ILE A 184 3.02 8.54 -7.02
N GLY A 185 2.08 9.20 -7.72
CA GLY A 185 2.42 10.22 -8.73
C GLY A 185 2.98 9.67 -10.04
N LEU A 186 3.09 8.34 -10.19
CA LEU A 186 3.48 7.71 -11.44
C LEU A 186 2.29 7.58 -12.39
N ASP A 187 2.55 7.65 -13.69
CA ASP A 187 1.54 7.30 -14.70
C ASP A 187 1.24 5.80 -14.72
N VAL A 188 0.15 5.41 -15.40
CA VAL A 188 -0.36 4.03 -15.41
C VAL A 188 0.65 3.03 -15.96
N VAL A 189 1.44 3.43 -16.97
CA VAL A 189 2.46 2.57 -17.59
C VAL A 189 3.58 2.29 -16.59
N MET A 190 4.08 3.34 -15.95
CA MET A 190 5.13 3.23 -14.93
C MET A 190 4.68 2.46 -13.69
N GLN A 191 3.44 2.67 -13.24
CA GLN A 191 2.85 1.88 -12.16
C GLN A 191 2.84 0.39 -12.50
N LYS A 192 2.43 0.04 -13.71
CA LYS A 192 2.45 -1.37 -14.18
C LYS A 192 3.86 -1.94 -14.19
N GLN A 193 4.82 -1.22 -14.77
CA GLN A 193 6.23 -1.67 -14.81
C GLN A 193 6.79 -1.90 -13.40
N LEU A 194 6.46 -1.00 -12.46
CA LEU A 194 6.89 -1.12 -11.08
C LEU A 194 6.26 -2.33 -10.38
N ARG A 195 4.97 -2.58 -10.60
CA ARG A 195 4.30 -3.78 -10.07
C ARG A 195 4.92 -5.06 -10.61
N ASP A 196 5.14 -5.13 -11.91
CA ASP A 196 5.74 -6.30 -12.54
C ASP A 196 7.17 -6.53 -12.00
N PHE A 197 7.95 -5.46 -11.82
CA PHE A 197 9.26 -5.53 -11.18
C PHE A 197 9.19 -6.06 -9.74
N VAL A 198 8.32 -5.50 -8.89
CA VAL A 198 8.19 -5.91 -7.48
C VAL A 198 7.79 -7.38 -7.37
N ARG A 199 6.88 -7.85 -8.22
CA ARG A 199 6.47 -9.26 -8.30
C ARG A 199 7.65 -10.15 -8.67
N ASN A 200 8.32 -9.84 -9.77
CA ASN A 200 9.46 -10.61 -10.26
C ASN A 200 10.60 -10.66 -9.22
N TYR A 201 10.88 -9.53 -8.57
CA TYR A 201 11.90 -9.46 -7.52
C TYR A 201 11.55 -10.34 -6.31
N ASN A 202 10.29 -10.31 -5.86
CA ASN A 202 9.83 -11.18 -4.77
C ASN A 202 9.95 -12.66 -5.14
N GLU A 203 9.56 -13.05 -6.35
CA GLU A 203 9.62 -14.43 -6.83
C GLU A 203 11.07 -14.94 -6.97
N LEU A 204 11.95 -14.11 -7.54
CA LEU A 204 13.36 -14.48 -7.79
C LEU A 204 14.19 -14.52 -6.50
N GLN A 205 14.06 -13.49 -5.67
CA GLN A 205 14.90 -13.31 -4.47
C GLN A 205 14.26 -13.87 -3.19
N ARG A 206 12.98 -14.25 -3.24
CA ARG A 206 12.18 -14.63 -2.06
C ARG A 206 12.25 -13.62 -0.91
N SER A 207 12.48 -12.35 -1.25
CA SER A 207 12.47 -11.26 -0.27
C SER A 207 11.08 -11.08 0.30
N THR A 208 10.97 -10.91 1.62
CA THR A 208 9.70 -10.55 2.26
C THR A 208 9.40 -9.09 1.97
N ILE A 209 8.22 -8.77 1.43
CA ILE A 209 7.87 -7.41 1.03
C ILE A 209 6.63 -6.93 1.78
N LEU A 210 6.75 -5.79 2.46
CA LEU A 210 5.62 -5.06 3.03
C LEU A 210 5.41 -3.78 2.22
N LEU A 211 4.33 -3.79 1.42
CA LEU A 211 3.96 -2.71 0.52
C LEU A 211 2.83 -1.88 1.11
N THR A 212 3.02 -0.58 1.30
CA THR A 212 1.87 0.33 1.52
C THR A 212 1.43 0.92 0.19
N SER A 213 0.14 0.97 -0.03
CA SER A 213 -0.47 1.69 -1.14
C SER A 213 -1.84 2.21 -0.75
N HIS A 214 -2.27 3.28 -1.39
CA HIS A 214 -3.66 3.72 -1.42
C HIS A 214 -4.32 3.44 -2.79
N TYR A 215 -3.54 2.93 -3.76
CA TYR A 215 -4.06 2.40 -5.01
C TYR A 215 -4.38 0.91 -4.85
N MET A 216 -5.67 0.57 -4.90
CA MET A 216 -6.10 -0.82 -4.72
C MET A 216 -5.60 -1.75 -5.80
N GLU A 217 -5.36 -1.24 -7.00
CA GLU A 217 -4.81 -2.01 -8.11
C GLU A 217 -3.40 -2.57 -7.78
N ASP A 218 -2.55 -1.80 -7.09
CA ASP A 218 -1.25 -2.31 -6.64
C ASP A 218 -1.41 -3.51 -5.70
N VAL A 219 -2.34 -3.38 -4.77
CA VAL A 219 -2.60 -4.42 -3.77
C VAL A 219 -3.20 -5.66 -4.43
N ARG A 220 -4.17 -5.47 -5.34
CA ARG A 220 -4.86 -6.56 -6.04
C ARG A 220 -3.89 -7.37 -6.90
N GLN A 221 -2.97 -6.69 -7.56
CA GLN A 221 -2.02 -7.35 -8.47
C GLN A 221 -0.84 -8.00 -7.74
N LEU A 222 -0.43 -7.48 -6.59
CA LEU A 222 0.78 -7.92 -5.91
C LEU A 222 0.51 -8.81 -4.69
N ALA A 223 -0.47 -8.46 -3.86
CA ALA A 223 -0.62 -9.04 -2.54
C ALA A 223 -1.76 -10.06 -2.46
N LYS A 224 -1.45 -11.28 -2.03
CA LYS A 224 -2.47 -12.30 -1.70
C LYS A 224 -3.07 -12.09 -0.31
N ARG A 225 -2.33 -11.45 0.59
CA ARG A 225 -2.72 -11.12 1.97
C ARG A 225 -2.62 -9.62 2.19
N VAL A 226 -3.57 -9.08 2.91
CA VAL A 226 -3.62 -7.66 3.24
C VAL A 226 -3.84 -7.46 4.73
N ILE A 227 -3.20 -6.42 5.26
CA ILE A 227 -3.48 -5.88 6.59
C ILE A 227 -4.12 -4.50 6.38
N VAL A 228 -5.36 -4.36 6.80
CA VAL A 228 -6.10 -3.10 6.73
C VAL A 228 -5.97 -2.36 8.05
N ILE A 229 -5.43 -1.15 8.01
CA ILE A 229 -5.26 -0.28 9.17
C ILE A 229 -6.09 0.99 9.04
N ASP A 230 -6.72 1.40 10.12
CA ASP A 230 -7.41 2.68 10.22
C ASP A 230 -7.27 3.27 11.62
N HIS A 231 -7.06 4.59 11.71
CA HIS A 231 -6.86 5.32 12.97
C HIS A 231 -5.89 4.61 13.93
N GLY A 232 -4.81 4.07 13.38
CA GLY A 232 -3.76 3.37 14.13
C GLY A 232 -4.10 1.96 14.59
N THR A 233 -5.25 1.38 14.20
CA THR A 233 -5.69 0.03 14.60
C THR A 233 -5.89 -0.88 13.40
N ILE A 234 -5.60 -2.19 13.55
CA ILE A 234 -5.86 -3.16 12.49
C ILE A 234 -7.34 -3.52 12.47
N LEU A 235 -7.98 -3.38 11.30
CA LEU A 235 -9.36 -3.75 11.04
C LEU A 235 -9.49 -5.15 10.46
N TYR A 236 -8.50 -5.55 9.67
CA TYR A 236 -8.48 -6.84 9.00
C TYR A 236 -7.04 -7.29 8.77
N ASP A 237 -6.80 -8.58 8.92
CA ASP A 237 -5.58 -9.26 8.51
C ASP A 237 -5.98 -10.61 7.89
N GLY A 238 -5.65 -10.84 6.63
CA GLY A 238 -6.00 -12.07 5.94
C GLY A 238 -5.96 -11.95 4.41
N LYS A 239 -6.47 -13.00 3.75
CA LYS A 239 -6.50 -13.06 2.27
C LYS A 239 -7.39 -11.97 1.69
N LEU A 240 -6.92 -11.35 0.61
CA LEU A 240 -7.63 -10.28 -0.09
C LEU A 240 -9.05 -10.69 -0.53
N ASP A 241 -9.21 -11.90 -1.08
CA ASP A 241 -10.52 -12.43 -1.51
C ASP A 241 -11.52 -12.55 -0.36
N ASN A 242 -11.04 -12.86 0.84
CA ASN A 242 -11.89 -12.98 2.02
C ASN A 242 -12.31 -11.61 2.58
N LEU A 243 -11.52 -10.57 2.34
CA LEU A 243 -11.88 -9.20 2.71
C LEU A 243 -13.18 -8.78 2.01
N VAL A 244 -13.25 -8.97 0.68
CA VAL A 244 -14.45 -8.65 -0.10
C VAL A 244 -15.66 -9.43 0.42
N LYS A 245 -15.52 -10.75 0.61
CA LYS A 245 -16.61 -11.59 1.12
C LYS A 245 -17.09 -11.17 2.52
N LYS A 246 -16.19 -10.70 3.37
CA LYS A 246 -16.50 -10.32 4.76
C LYS A 246 -17.18 -8.95 4.88
N PHE A 247 -16.75 -7.99 4.05
CA PHE A 247 -17.18 -6.60 4.20
C PHE A 247 -18.12 -6.10 3.11
N ALA A 248 -18.21 -6.77 1.96
CA ALA A 248 -19.17 -6.40 0.92
C ALA A 248 -20.59 -6.72 1.37
N SER A 249 -21.35 -5.67 1.69
CA SER A 249 -22.76 -5.77 2.08
C SER A 249 -23.70 -6.00 0.89
N HIS A 250 -23.20 -5.81 -0.34
CA HIS A 250 -23.97 -5.85 -1.59
C HIS A 250 -23.25 -6.64 -2.67
N LYS A 251 -23.99 -6.94 -3.74
CA LYS A 251 -23.49 -7.44 -5.02
C LYS A 251 -23.95 -6.54 -6.16
N LEU A 252 -23.29 -6.65 -7.29
CA LEU A 252 -23.67 -5.99 -8.53
C LEU A 252 -24.25 -7.00 -9.49
N LEU A 253 -25.42 -6.68 -10.06
CA LEU A 253 -26.02 -7.42 -11.15
C LEU A 253 -25.74 -6.64 -12.44
N SER A 254 -24.82 -7.15 -13.27
CA SER A 254 -24.53 -6.61 -14.59
C SER A 254 -25.46 -7.27 -15.58
N VAL A 255 -26.38 -6.51 -16.17
CA VAL A 255 -27.48 -7.00 -17.03
C VAL A 255 -27.29 -6.43 -18.41
N VAL A 256 -27.47 -7.26 -19.43
CA VAL A 256 -27.65 -6.86 -20.83
C VAL A 256 -29.13 -7.04 -21.17
N LEU A 257 -29.77 -5.99 -21.65
CA LEU A 257 -31.18 -5.98 -21.98
C LEU A 257 -31.37 -6.14 -23.51
N ASP A 258 -32.31 -7.00 -23.94
CA ASP A 258 -32.72 -7.11 -25.35
C ASP A 258 -33.50 -5.88 -25.81
N GLU A 259 -34.29 -5.30 -24.91
CA GLU A 259 -35.12 -4.15 -25.21
C GLU A 259 -34.93 -3.06 -24.14
N MET A 260 -35.15 -1.80 -24.51
CA MET A 260 -35.04 -0.68 -23.55
C MET A 260 -36.13 -0.76 -22.49
N VAL A 261 -35.74 -0.81 -21.24
CA VAL A 261 -36.61 -0.83 -20.05
C VAL A 261 -36.45 0.48 -19.30
N PRO A 262 -37.53 1.19 -18.92
CA PRO A 262 -37.42 2.40 -18.09
C PRO A 262 -36.67 2.12 -16.77
N LYS A 263 -35.81 3.06 -16.39
CA LYS A 263 -34.96 2.94 -15.18
C LYS A 263 -35.79 2.70 -13.92
N GLU A 264 -36.94 3.36 -13.81
CA GLU A 264 -37.87 3.28 -12.68
C GLU A 264 -38.38 1.85 -12.44
N LYS A 265 -38.53 1.06 -13.54
CA LYS A 265 -38.93 -0.35 -13.40
C LYS A 265 -37.79 -1.23 -12.90
N LEU A 266 -36.57 -0.92 -13.28
CA LEU A 266 -35.37 -1.65 -12.82
C LEU A 266 -35.06 -1.34 -11.34
N GLU A 267 -35.42 -0.15 -10.87
CA GLU A 267 -35.30 0.24 -9.46
C GLU A 267 -36.16 -0.57 -8.49
N GLU A 268 -37.20 -1.31 -9.00
CA GLU A 268 -37.95 -2.29 -8.20
C GLU A 268 -37.07 -3.48 -7.76
N VAL A 269 -35.97 -3.76 -8.47
CA VAL A 269 -35.05 -4.87 -8.18
C VAL A 269 -33.94 -4.44 -7.22
N GLY A 270 -33.46 -3.20 -7.38
CA GLY A 270 -32.36 -2.67 -6.58
C GLY A 270 -31.98 -1.28 -7.02
N VAL A 271 -30.88 -0.76 -6.49
CA VAL A 271 -30.39 0.57 -6.83
C VAL A 271 -29.64 0.51 -8.18
N VAL A 272 -30.16 1.22 -9.21
CA VAL A 272 -29.50 1.32 -10.51
C VAL A 272 -28.28 2.25 -10.38
N VAL A 273 -27.08 1.66 -10.50
CA VAL A 273 -25.79 2.36 -10.40
C VAL A 273 -25.39 2.98 -11.73
N SER A 274 -25.57 2.23 -12.82
CA SER A 274 -25.27 2.68 -14.19
C SER A 274 -26.34 2.15 -15.14
N TYR A 275 -26.73 2.97 -16.12
CA TYR A 275 -27.65 2.60 -17.18
C TYR A 275 -27.23 3.22 -18.51
N GLU A 276 -26.61 2.41 -19.35
CA GLU A 276 -26.20 2.73 -20.72
C GLU A 276 -26.65 1.60 -21.63
N TYR A 277 -27.86 1.72 -22.18
CA TYR A 277 -28.44 0.67 -23.02
C TYR A 277 -27.46 0.13 -24.06
N PRO A 278 -27.31 -1.20 -24.18
CA PRO A 278 -28.11 -2.28 -23.54
C PRO A 278 -27.66 -2.68 -22.13
N LYS A 279 -26.61 -2.08 -21.56
CA LYS A 279 -26.02 -2.47 -20.26
C LYS A 279 -26.63 -1.70 -19.11
N VAL A 280 -26.92 -2.44 -18.03
CA VAL A 280 -27.40 -1.90 -16.75
C VAL A 280 -26.63 -2.57 -15.61
N VAL A 281 -26.25 -1.80 -14.61
CA VAL A 281 -25.65 -2.32 -13.37
C VAL A 281 -26.57 -1.98 -12.20
N ILE A 282 -27.04 -3.01 -11.50
CA ILE A 282 -27.96 -2.86 -10.36
C ILE A 282 -27.27 -3.37 -9.09
N LYS A 283 -27.21 -2.51 -8.08
CA LYS A 283 -26.70 -2.82 -6.75
C LYS A 283 -27.81 -3.44 -5.91
N VAL A 284 -27.58 -4.65 -5.37
CA VAL A 284 -28.53 -5.38 -4.52
C VAL A 284 -27.87 -5.84 -3.24
N LYS A 285 -28.63 -6.02 -2.16
CA LYS A 285 -28.08 -6.60 -0.93
C LYS A 285 -27.55 -8.00 -1.20
N ARG A 286 -26.38 -8.33 -0.63
CA ARG A 286 -25.73 -9.64 -0.86
C ARG A 286 -26.68 -10.83 -0.62
N LYS A 287 -27.47 -10.80 0.45
CA LYS A 287 -28.41 -11.86 0.82
C LYS A 287 -29.56 -12.03 -0.18
N ASP A 288 -29.95 -10.96 -0.87
CA ASP A 288 -31.11 -10.91 -1.76
C ASP A 288 -30.69 -11.05 -3.25
N SER A 289 -29.39 -11.27 -3.55
CA SER A 289 -28.85 -11.24 -4.90
C SER A 289 -29.43 -12.33 -5.82
N ASN A 290 -29.70 -13.54 -5.30
CA ASN A 290 -30.27 -14.63 -6.09
C ASN A 290 -31.75 -14.36 -6.42
N ASP A 291 -32.51 -13.83 -5.47
CA ASP A 291 -33.93 -13.48 -5.68
C ASP A 291 -34.06 -12.32 -6.66
N ALA A 292 -33.20 -11.32 -6.54
CA ALA A 292 -33.14 -10.19 -7.46
C ALA A 292 -32.78 -10.64 -8.89
N ALA A 293 -31.82 -11.54 -9.05
CA ALA A 293 -31.46 -12.11 -10.35
C ALA A 293 -32.63 -12.93 -10.96
N SER A 294 -33.30 -13.74 -10.14
CA SER A 294 -34.48 -14.49 -10.57
C SER A 294 -35.63 -13.59 -11.01
N LEU A 295 -35.83 -12.46 -10.29
CA LEU A 295 -36.83 -11.44 -10.62
C LEU A 295 -36.53 -10.79 -11.96
N LEU A 296 -35.24 -10.41 -12.18
CA LEU A 296 -34.79 -9.80 -13.44
C LEU A 296 -35.08 -10.74 -14.64
N LEU A 297 -34.65 -11.99 -14.56
CA LEU A 297 -34.82 -12.96 -15.63
C LEU A 297 -36.29 -13.31 -15.92
N LYS A 298 -37.20 -13.20 -14.93
CA LYS A 298 -38.62 -13.46 -15.10
C LYS A 298 -39.41 -12.26 -15.61
N LYS A 299 -39.02 -11.04 -15.24
CA LYS A 299 -39.85 -9.85 -15.42
C LYS A 299 -39.41 -8.96 -16.59
N PHE A 300 -38.15 -9.06 -16.97
CA PHE A 300 -37.53 -8.15 -17.95
C PHE A 300 -36.91 -8.95 -19.13
N PRO A 301 -36.79 -8.30 -20.31
CA PRO A 301 -36.11 -8.88 -21.47
C PRO A 301 -34.60 -8.84 -21.26
N VAL A 302 -34.06 -9.88 -20.65
CA VAL A 302 -32.64 -10.01 -20.31
C VAL A 302 -31.96 -10.97 -21.26
N ASP A 303 -30.95 -10.50 -22.00
CA ASP A 303 -30.07 -11.30 -22.85
C ASP A 303 -28.97 -11.98 -22.03
N ASP A 304 -28.30 -11.22 -21.16
CA ASP A 304 -27.24 -11.75 -20.31
C ASP A 304 -27.29 -11.15 -18.89
N LEU A 305 -26.91 -11.95 -17.90
CA LEU A 305 -26.87 -11.57 -16.50
C LEU A 305 -25.63 -12.14 -15.82
N ASN A 306 -24.82 -11.25 -15.27
CA ASN A 306 -23.67 -11.60 -14.45
C ASN A 306 -23.85 -11.06 -13.01
N ILE A 307 -23.52 -11.90 -12.02
CA ILE A 307 -23.54 -11.52 -10.60
C ILE A 307 -22.10 -11.32 -10.14
N GLU A 308 -21.75 -10.07 -9.88
CA GLU A 308 -20.39 -9.67 -9.58
C GLU A 308 -20.24 -9.24 -8.13
N GLU A 309 -19.04 -9.44 -7.59
CA GLU A 309 -18.63 -8.80 -6.34
C GLU A 309 -18.35 -7.31 -6.62
N PRO A 310 -18.64 -6.42 -5.66
CA PRO A 310 -18.25 -5.01 -5.81
C PRO A 310 -16.73 -4.88 -5.87
N ASP A 311 -16.28 -3.79 -6.47
CA ASP A 311 -14.86 -3.48 -6.50
C ASP A 311 -14.28 -3.37 -5.10
N ILE A 312 -13.07 -3.87 -4.95
CA ILE A 312 -12.32 -3.85 -3.70
C ILE A 312 -12.19 -2.43 -3.12
N GLU A 313 -12.07 -1.42 -4.00
CA GLU A 313 -12.00 -0.03 -3.61
C GLU A 313 -13.27 0.45 -2.91
N ASP A 314 -14.44 0.04 -3.45
CA ASP A 314 -15.74 0.38 -2.86
C ASP A 314 -15.93 -0.32 -1.51
N VAL A 315 -15.54 -1.60 -1.42
CA VAL A 315 -15.61 -2.36 -0.15
C VAL A 315 -14.74 -1.72 0.91
N ILE A 316 -13.52 -1.34 0.58
CA ILE A 316 -12.60 -0.70 1.50
C ILE A 316 -13.09 0.70 1.90
N ARG A 317 -13.64 1.46 0.95
CA ARG A 317 -14.27 2.76 1.24
C ARG A 317 -15.43 2.60 2.23
N ASP A 318 -16.28 1.58 2.03
CA ASP A 318 -17.38 1.25 2.96
C ASP A 318 -16.86 0.87 4.35
N VAL A 319 -15.79 0.10 4.45
CA VAL A 319 -15.13 -0.27 5.73
C VAL A 319 -14.65 0.97 6.49
N PHE A 320 -14.07 1.95 5.77
CA PHE A 320 -13.58 3.19 6.41
C PHE A 320 -14.71 4.18 6.75
N SER A 321 -15.80 4.19 5.97
CA SER A 321 -16.93 5.09 6.22
C SER A 321 -17.82 4.65 7.39
N THR A 322 -17.96 3.34 7.60
CA THR A 322 -18.86 2.78 8.64
C THR A 322 -18.38 3.07 10.09
N LYS A 323 -17.12 3.49 10.28
CA LYS A 323 -16.57 3.86 11.60
C LYS A 323 -16.56 5.36 11.90
N ASN A 324 -16.90 6.19 10.92
CA ASN A 324 -16.92 7.66 11.07
C ASN A 324 -18.34 8.21 11.34
N GLY A 325 -19.35 7.32 11.60
CA GLY A 325 -20.72 7.63 11.95
C GLY A 325 -21.02 7.36 13.42
#